data_097ffac80ac5e8e1d7a4784b1b563806
#
_entry.id   097ffac80ac5e8e1d7a4784b1b563806
#
_cell.length_a   1.000
_cell.length_b   1.000
_cell.length_c   1.000
_cell.angle_alpha   90.00
_cell.angle_beta   90.00
_cell.angle_gamma   90.00
#
_symmetry.space_group_name_H-M   'P 1'
#
loop_
_entity.id
_entity.type
_entity.pdbx_description
1 polymer ?
#
loop_
_entity_poly.entity_id
_entity_poly.type
_entity_poly.pdbx_seq_one_letter_code
_entity_poly.pdbx_strand_id
1 'polypeptide(L)'
;EAGGTKGDPRPLGEPGSRFEYNDVRINQLSLALLHLFKRPLPDVFEEFFRKPLGCSDEFKWVGYEQGWTQVNGQRMMSVPGGSHWGGGVSISAMDQALIGLMLMGNGNYKGRQILSQKWLQMMQQPCEIAPYYGYLIWLNHEGSLFKDAPLSSWFAIGAGSSITWVDPTLELVCIIRWIDAAKTNDCIAHIMRALKG
;
A
#
# COMPACT_ATOMS: atom_id res chain seq x y z
N GLU A 1 -11.09 -12.38 -0.70
CA GLU A 1 -12.06 -13.12 0.12
C GLU A 1 -12.42 -14.40 -0.62
N ALA A 2 -12.04 -15.56 -0.08
CA ALA A 2 -12.39 -16.84 -0.67
C ALA A 2 -13.91 -17.06 -0.50
N GLY A 3 -14.64 -16.95 -1.57
CA GLY A 3 -16.06 -17.19 -1.81
C GLY A 3 -16.92 -17.60 -0.61
N GLY A 4 -17.65 -16.68 -0.04
CA GLY A 4 -18.63 -16.85 1.00
C GLY A 4 -19.29 -15.52 1.32
N THR A 5 -20.43 -15.53 1.99
CA THR A 5 -21.09 -14.32 2.43
C THR A 5 -20.34 -13.74 3.61
N LYS A 6 -20.18 -12.42 3.65
CA LYS A 6 -19.51 -11.73 4.76
C LYS A 6 -20.20 -12.08 6.09
N GLY A 7 -19.41 -12.62 7.03
CA GLY A 7 -19.89 -13.06 8.33
C GLY A 7 -20.23 -14.54 8.44
N ASP A 8 -20.17 -15.31 7.36
CA ASP A 8 -20.39 -16.75 7.42
C ASP A 8 -19.30 -17.44 8.27
N PRO A 9 -19.67 -18.37 9.15
CA PRO A 9 -18.71 -19.20 9.87
C PRO A 9 -17.88 -20.01 8.87
N ARG A 10 -16.58 -19.99 9.03
CA ARG A 10 -15.65 -20.81 8.21
C ARG A 10 -14.63 -21.48 9.11
N PRO A 11 -14.11 -22.66 8.74
CA PRO A 11 -13.00 -23.24 9.44
C PRO A 11 -11.80 -22.29 9.40
N LEU A 12 -11.28 -21.96 10.57
CA LEU A 12 -10.03 -21.23 10.69
C LEU A 12 -8.91 -22.28 10.66
N GLY A 13 -7.94 -22.12 9.76
CA GLY A 13 -6.70 -22.89 9.79
C GLY A 13 -5.78 -22.40 10.91
N GLU A 14 -4.71 -23.15 11.16
CA GLU A 14 -3.67 -22.71 12.08
C GLU A 14 -3.08 -21.36 11.63
N PRO A 15 -2.75 -20.45 12.56
CA PRO A 15 -2.08 -19.20 12.22
C PRO A 15 -0.82 -19.43 11.41
N GLY A 16 -0.67 -18.70 10.30
CA GLY A 16 0.46 -18.84 9.37
C GLY A 16 0.34 -20.00 8.35
N SER A 17 -0.76 -20.76 8.36
CA SER A 17 -0.93 -21.90 7.44
C SER A 17 -1.45 -21.50 6.06
N ARG A 18 -2.00 -20.29 5.89
CA ARG A 18 -2.53 -19.79 4.61
C ARG A 18 -2.42 -18.28 4.51
N PHE A 19 -2.24 -17.80 3.31
CA PHE A 19 -2.37 -16.38 2.99
C PHE A 19 -3.84 -16.02 2.73
N GLU A 20 -4.26 -14.88 3.26
CA GLU A 20 -5.55 -14.29 2.96
C GLU A 20 -5.42 -12.77 2.94
N TYR A 21 -5.69 -12.17 1.77
CA TYR A 21 -5.82 -10.73 1.66
C TYR A 21 -7.11 -10.28 2.33
N ASN A 22 -7.01 -9.48 3.40
CA ASN A 22 -8.17 -9.23 4.29
C ASN A 22 -8.18 -7.80 4.82
N ASP A 23 -9.11 -6.99 4.29
CA ASP A 23 -9.27 -5.57 4.66
C ASP A 23 -9.59 -5.38 6.15
N VAL A 24 -10.34 -6.29 6.78
CA VAL A 24 -10.68 -6.20 8.19
C VAL A 24 -9.43 -6.27 9.08
N ARG A 25 -8.47 -7.12 8.72
CA ARG A 25 -7.18 -7.21 9.44
C ARG A 25 -6.36 -5.93 9.31
N ILE A 26 -6.38 -5.32 8.13
CA ILE A 26 -5.67 -4.05 7.92
C ILE A 26 -6.37 -2.90 8.64
N ASN A 27 -7.70 -2.92 8.74
CA ASN A 27 -8.43 -1.96 9.56
C ASN A 27 -8.14 -2.14 11.07
N GLN A 28 -7.98 -3.38 11.53
CA GLN A 28 -7.52 -3.66 12.91
C GLN A 28 -6.10 -3.13 13.14
N LEU A 29 -5.19 -3.26 12.16
CA LEU A 29 -3.85 -2.69 12.23
C LEU A 29 -3.91 -1.17 12.34
N SER A 30 -4.75 -0.50 11.54
CA SER A 30 -4.94 0.95 11.62
C SER A 30 -5.43 1.38 13.00
N LEU A 31 -6.38 0.65 13.58
CA LEU A 31 -6.85 0.90 14.94
C LEU A 31 -5.74 0.70 15.98
N ALA A 32 -4.94 -0.36 15.86
CA ALA A 32 -3.79 -0.59 16.73
C ALA A 32 -2.75 0.53 16.63
N LEU A 33 -2.47 1.01 15.42
CA LEU A 33 -1.56 2.14 15.20
C LEU A 33 -2.12 3.46 15.79
N LEU A 34 -3.43 3.70 15.70
CA LEU A 34 -4.07 4.84 16.36
C LEU A 34 -3.81 4.83 17.88
N HIS A 35 -3.95 3.65 18.52
CA HIS A 35 -3.65 3.49 19.94
C HIS A 35 -2.16 3.62 20.26
N LEU A 36 -1.29 3.13 19.39
CA LEU A 36 0.17 3.24 19.53
C LEU A 36 0.63 4.70 19.47
N PHE A 37 0.21 5.43 18.44
CA PHE A 37 0.58 6.83 18.24
C PHE A 37 -0.19 7.78 19.16
N LYS A 38 -1.35 7.36 19.67
CA LYS A 38 -2.28 8.21 20.45
C LYS A 38 -2.68 9.49 19.70
N ARG A 39 -2.71 9.40 18.40
CA ARG A 39 -3.01 10.49 17.46
C ARG A 39 -3.72 9.92 16.22
N PRO A 40 -4.59 10.68 15.55
CA PRO A 40 -5.16 10.29 14.26
C PRO A 40 -4.07 9.96 13.24
N LEU A 41 -4.19 8.83 12.53
CA LEU A 41 -3.20 8.43 11.52
C LEU A 41 -3.03 9.44 10.38
N PRO A 42 -4.07 10.19 9.93
CA PRO A 42 -3.87 11.29 8.99
C PRO A 42 -2.88 12.34 9.48
N ASP A 43 -2.89 12.69 10.77
CA ASP A 43 -1.96 13.66 11.36
C ASP A 43 -0.53 13.10 11.42
N VAL A 44 -0.40 11.81 11.71
CA VAL A 44 0.89 11.10 11.67
C VAL A 44 1.43 11.08 10.24
N PHE A 45 0.58 10.75 9.25
CA PHE A 45 0.99 10.76 7.84
C PHE A 45 1.37 12.17 7.36
N GLU A 46 0.61 13.17 7.76
CA GLU A 46 0.89 14.59 7.49
C GLU A 46 2.30 14.98 7.92
N GLU A 47 2.66 14.66 9.16
CA GLU A 47 3.93 15.04 9.77
C GLU A 47 5.13 14.28 9.19
N PHE A 48 4.99 12.96 9.04
CA PHE A 48 6.12 12.09 8.70
C PHE A 48 6.28 11.84 7.21
N PHE A 49 5.24 12.06 6.40
CA PHE A 49 5.26 11.78 4.96
C PHE A 49 4.87 12.98 4.12
N ARG A 50 3.64 13.48 4.25
CA ARG A 50 3.12 14.52 3.35
C ARG A 50 4.01 15.76 3.32
N LYS A 51 4.27 16.37 4.47
CA LYS A 51 5.13 17.56 4.58
C LYS A 51 6.56 17.31 4.15
N PRO A 52 7.26 16.26 4.65
CA PRO A 52 8.63 15.99 4.24
C PRO A 52 8.80 15.69 2.76
N LEU A 53 7.81 15.08 2.10
CA LEU A 53 7.83 14.80 0.68
C LEU A 53 7.43 16.01 -0.17
N GLY A 54 6.82 17.02 0.42
CA GLY A 54 6.28 18.17 -0.31
C GLY A 54 5.03 17.83 -1.13
N CYS A 55 4.21 16.89 -0.63
CA CYS A 55 2.94 16.57 -1.24
C CYS A 55 1.95 17.74 -1.11
N SER A 56 0.99 17.80 -2.03
CA SER A 56 -0.07 18.82 -2.06
C SER A 56 -1.04 18.72 -0.88
N ASP A 57 -1.91 19.72 -0.74
CA ASP A 57 -2.98 19.73 0.27
C ASP A 57 -4.22 18.91 -0.16
N GLU A 58 -4.17 18.26 -1.32
CA GLU A 58 -5.29 17.45 -1.85
C GLU A 58 -5.42 16.08 -1.16
N PHE A 59 -4.42 15.69 -0.38
CA PHE A 59 -4.46 14.44 0.39
C PHE A 59 -5.60 14.44 1.40
N LYS A 60 -6.38 13.34 1.39
CA LYS A 60 -7.42 13.07 2.39
C LYS A 60 -7.37 11.61 2.78
N TRP A 61 -7.49 11.33 4.07
CA TRP A 61 -7.70 9.98 4.56
C TRP A 61 -9.06 9.91 5.25
N VAL A 62 -10.02 9.36 4.54
CA VAL A 62 -11.44 9.37 4.93
C VAL A 62 -11.73 8.14 5.78
N GLY A 63 -12.23 8.36 6.99
CA GLY A 63 -12.73 7.30 7.88
C GLY A 63 -14.19 6.96 7.59
N TYR A 64 -14.64 5.83 8.13
CA TYR A 64 -16.06 5.50 8.11
C TYR A 64 -16.82 6.35 9.14
N GLU A 65 -18.09 6.66 8.86
CA GLU A 65 -18.93 7.47 9.75
C GLU A 65 -18.93 6.96 11.21
N GLN A 66 -18.89 5.65 11.39
CA GLN A 66 -18.88 4.99 12.71
C GLN A 66 -17.47 4.61 13.18
N GLY A 67 -16.41 5.08 12.51
CA GLY A 67 -15.02 4.78 12.85
C GLY A 67 -14.47 5.50 14.08
N TRP A 68 -15.32 6.10 14.92
CA TRP A 68 -14.90 6.84 16.10
C TRP A 68 -14.63 5.93 17.30
N THR A 69 -13.53 6.18 18.00
CA THR A 69 -13.14 5.46 19.21
C THR A 69 -12.57 6.40 20.26
N GLN A 70 -12.43 5.92 21.48
CA GLN A 70 -11.81 6.67 22.59
C GLN A 70 -10.35 6.23 22.76
N VAL A 71 -9.44 7.21 22.71
CA VAL A 71 -8.01 7.00 22.97
C VAL A 71 -7.55 8.05 23.98
N ASN A 72 -7.08 7.62 25.14
CA ASN A 72 -6.66 8.51 26.23
C ASN A 72 -7.70 9.59 26.60
N GLY A 73 -8.97 9.22 26.64
CA GLY A 73 -10.06 10.15 26.99
C GLY A 73 -10.46 11.12 25.85
N GLN A 74 -9.82 11.04 24.69
CA GLN A 74 -10.16 11.84 23.51
C GLN A 74 -10.86 10.98 22.46
N ARG A 75 -11.90 11.53 21.85
CA ARG A 75 -12.60 10.90 20.73
C ARG A 75 -11.80 11.11 19.44
N MET A 76 -11.34 10.03 18.83
CA MET A 76 -10.53 10.05 17.61
C MET A 76 -11.15 9.18 16.52
N MET A 77 -10.96 9.56 15.25
CA MET A 77 -11.36 8.78 14.10
C MET A 77 -10.32 7.71 13.81
N SER A 78 -10.70 6.44 13.81
CA SER A 78 -9.93 5.37 13.22
C SER A 78 -10.18 5.33 11.73
N VAL A 79 -9.14 5.55 10.93
CA VAL A 79 -9.24 5.49 9.47
C VAL A 79 -8.95 4.08 8.96
N PRO A 80 -9.55 3.63 7.85
CA PRO A 80 -9.28 2.31 7.30
C PRO A 80 -7.87 2.22 6.69
N GLY A 81 -7.21 1.11 6.92
CA GLY A 81 -6.01 0.72 6.18
C GLY A 81 -6.35 -0.14 4.95
N GLY A 82 -7.40 -0.96 5.07
CA GLY A 82 -8.07 -1.63 3.95
C GLY A 82 -9.38 -0.91 3.65
N SER A 83 -9.51 -0.35 2.45
CA SER A 83 -10.65 0.47 2.08
C SER A 83 -11.83 -0.38 1.63
N HIS A 84 -13.01 -0.11 2.19
CA HIS A 84 -14.27 -0.73 1.81
C HIS A 84 -15.36 0.34 1.82
N TRP A 85 -16.10 0.51 0.73
CA TRP A 85 -17.25 1.40 0.66
C TRP A 85 -17.02 2.85 1.16
N GLY A 86 -16.17 3.59 0.46
CA GLY A 86 -16.03 5.04 0.65
C GLY A 86 -15.03 5.49 1.73
N GLY A 87 -14.39 4.57 2.44
CA GLY A 87 -13.24 4.90 3.26
C GLY A 87 -11.93 4.85 2.46
N GLY A 88 -10.84 5.36 3.02
CA GLY A 88 -9.50 5.22 2.47
C GLY A 88 -8.83 6.52 2.05
N VAL A 89 -7.68 6.38 1.39
CA VAL A 89 -6.82 7.49 0.99
C VAL A 89 -7.23 8.03 -0.38
N SER A 90 -7.48 9.34 -0.44
CA SER A 90 -7.55 10.11 -1.68
C SER A 90 -6.26 10.92 -1.80
N ILE A 91 -5.54 10.73 -2.89
CA ILE A 91 -4.21 11.32 -3.12
C ILE A 91 -4.04 11.62 -4.61
N SER A 92 -3.35 12.69 -4.98
CA SER A 92 -3.02 12.98 -6.37
C SER A 92 -2.03 11.95 -6.93
N ALA A 93 -2.01 11.75 -8.26
CA ALA A 93 -1.03 10.86 -8.89
C ALA A 93 0.40 11.35 -8.67
N MET A 94 0.60 12.67 -8.64
CA MET A 94 1.91 13.28 -8.38
C MET A 94 2.37 13.00 -6.95
N ASP A 95 1.51 13.18 -5.96
CA ASP A 95 1.85 12.89 -4.56
C ASP A 95 2.11 11.40 -4.34
N GLN A 96 1.34 10.54 -5.01
CA GLN A 96 1.58 9.09 -5.01
C GLN A 96 2.96 8.75 -5.62
N ALA A 97 3.38 9.46 -6.67
CA ALA A 97 4.70 9.31 -7.25
C ALA A 97 5.81 9.77 -6.30
N LEU A 98 5.60 10.84 -5.52
CA LEU A 98 6.57 11.28 -4.51
C LEU A 98 6.80 10.21 -3.43
N ILE A 99 5.73 9.54 -3.00
CA ILE A 99 5.85 8.38 -2.09
C ILE A 99 6.65 7.26 -2.78
N GLY A 100 6.32 6.95 -4.03
CA GLY A 100 7.07 5.95 -4.82
C GLY A 100 8.56 6.29 -4.94
N LEU A 101 8.91 7.53 -5.20
CA LEU A 101 10.31 8.00 -5.28
C LEU A 101 11.04 7.85 -3.94
N MET A 102 10.40 8.18 -2.83
CA MET A 102 10.97 7.95 -1.49
C MET A 102 11.23 6.46 -1.25
N LEU A 103 10.28 5.61 -1.60
CA LEU A 103 10.41 4.16 -1.46
C LEU A 103 11.52 3.61 -2.37
N MET A 104 11.60 4.03 -3.64
CA MET A 104 12.66 3.68 -4.59
C MET A 104 14.05 4.13 -4.06
N GLY A 105 14.12 5.29 -3.42
CA GLY A 105 15.31 5.83 -2.78
C GLY A 105 15.67 5.16 -1.45
N ASN A 106 15.22 3.94 -1.18
CA ASN A 106 15.46 3.22 0.09
C ASN A 106 15.04 4.04 1.33
N GLY A 107 13.90 4.69 1.24
CA GLY A 107 13.32 5.51 2.31
C GLY A 107 13.93 6.91 2.41
N ASN A 108 14.84 7.28 1.50
CA ASN A 108 15.41 8.60 1.41
C ASN A 108 14.71 9.44 0.34
N TYR A 109 14.47 10.70 0.64
CA TYR A 109 13.98 11.66 -0.34
C TYR A 109 14.71 13.00 -0.16
N LYS A 110 15.36 13.47 -1.22
CA LYS A 110 16.15 14.72 -1.24
C LYS A 110 17.14 14.85 -0.06
N GLY A 111 17.84 13.75 0.26
CA GLY A 111 18.83 13.71 1.33
C GLY A 111 18.28 13.49 2.74
N ARG A 112 16.96 13.43 2.91
CA ARG A 112 16.29 13.16 4.19
C ARG A 112 15.84 11.69 4.25
N GLN A 113 16.28 10.96 5.28
CA GLN A 113 15.78 9.61 5.57
C GLN A 113 14.41 9.72 6.24
N ILE A 114 13.36 9.26 5.56
CA ILE A 114 11.96 9.27 6.01
C ILE A 114 11.58 7.91 6.60
N LEU A 115 11.93 6.83 5.90
CA LEU A 115 11.82 5.46 6.41
C LEU A 115 13.20 4.83 6.52
N SER A 116 13.43 3.99 7.52
CA SER A 116 14.72 3.30 7.65
C SER A 116 14.93 2.31 6.49
N GLN A 117 16.17 2.20 6.00
CA GLN A 117 16.54 1.19 5.00
C GLN A 117 16.19 -0.22 5.45
N LYS A 118 16.40 -0.51 6.75
CA LYS A 118 16.04 -1.80 7.35
C LYS A 118 14.54 -2.10 7.19
N TRP A 119 13.67 -1.10 7.38
CA TRP A 119 12.23 -1.27 7.17
C TRP A 119 11.90 -1.61 5.72
N LEU A 120 12.50 -0.89 4.75
CA LEU A 120 12.30 -1.15 3.33
C LEU A 120 12.77 -2.57 2.94
N GLN A 121 13.90 -3.02 3.49
CA GLN A 121 14.37 -4.40 3.30
C GLN A 121 13.37 -5.41 3.87
N MET A 122 12.82 -5.16 5.07
CA MET A 122 11.81 -6.03 5.68
C MET A 122 10.51 -6.03 4.86
N MET A 123 10.07 -4.87 4.35
CA MET A 123 8.87 -4.79 3.51
C MET A 123 8.94 -5.71 2.29
N GLN A 124 10.13 -5.84 1.71
CA GLN A 124 10.38 -6.62 0.50
C GLN A 124 10.75 -8.09 0.77
N GLN A 125 10.70 -8.55 2.03
CA GLN A 125 10.87 -9.98 2.32
C GLN A 125 9.63 -10.75 1.89
N PRO A 126 9.75 -11.74 1.01
CA PRO A 126 8.63 -12.59 0.61
C PRO A 126 8.05 -13.34 1.82
N CYS A 127 6.73 -13.39 1.89
CA CYS A 127 6.04 -14.26 2.84
C CYS A 127 6.22 -15.73 2.41
N GLU A 128 6.62 -16.61 3.31
CA GLU A 128 6.86 -18.03 3.02
C GLU A 128 5.69 -18.70 2.29
N ILE A 129 4.46 -18.45 2.74
CA ILE A 129 3.24 -19.05 2.19
C ILE A 129 2.63 -18.26 1.02
N ALA A 130 3.16 -17.06 0.72
CA ALA A 130 2.74 -16.20 -0.37
C ALA A 130 3.93 -15.36 -0.87
N PRO A 131 4.90 -15.94 -1.61
CA PRO A 131 6.14 -15.25 -1.98
C PRO A 131 5.94 -13.98 -2.82
N TYR A 132 4.76 -13.83 -3.42
CA TYR A 132 4.33 -12.64 -4.15
C TYR A 132 3.89 -11.48 -3.24
N TYR A 133 3.99 -11.61 -1.90
CA TYR A 133 3.57 -10.60 -0.94
C TYR A 133 4.59 -10.38 0.16
N GLY A 134 4.89 -9.10 0.44
CA GLY A 134 5.72 -8.67 1.56
C GLY A 134 4.88 -7.99 2.65
N TYR A 135 5.43 -7.00 3.34
CA TYR A 135 4.67 -6.23 4.33
C TYR A 135 3.82 -5.16 3.63
N LEU A 136 2.58 -5.52 3.30
CA LEU A 136 1.57 -4.71 2.63
C LEU A 136 1.97 -4.22 1.22
N ILE A 137 2.89 -4.91 0.58
CA ILE A 137 3.27 -4.68 -0.82
C ILE A 137 3.24 -5.98 -1.61
N TRP A 138 2.99 -5.87 -2.90
CA TRP A 138 3.00 -6.98 -3.84
C TRP A 138 4.37 -7.09 -4.50
N LEU A 139 4.95 -8.27 -4.52
CA LEU A 139 6.27 -8.56 -5.07
C LEU A 139 6.12 -9.32 -6.40
N ASN A 140 6.85 -8.91 -7.44
CA ASN A 140 6.84 -9.65 -8.71
C ASN A 140 7.71 -10.92 -8.65
N HIS A 141 7.59 -11.66 -7.56
CA HIS A 141 8.35 -12.87 -7.32
C HIS A 141 8.08 -13.88 -8.45
N GLU A 142 9.13 -14.32 -9.14
CA GLU A 142 9.05 -15.22 -10.30
C GLU A 142 8.08 -14.76 -11.42
N GLY A 143 7.82 -13.45 -11.53
CA GLY A 143 6.89 -12.90 -12.51
C GLY A 143 5.40 -13.20 -12.23
N SER A 144 5.08 -13.58 -10.99
CA SER A 144 3.75 -14.08 -10.60
C SER A 144 2.63 -13.05 -10.67
N LEU A 145 2.97 -11.75 -10.61
CA LEU A 145 1.96 -10.69 -10.73
C LEU A 145 1.81 -10.20 -12.17
N PHE A 146 2.92 -9.76 -12.74
CA PHE A 146 2.96 -9.19 -14.09
C PHE A 146 4.18 -9.74 -14.83
N LYS A 147 3.92 -10.64 -15.79
CA LYS A 147 4.97 -11.34 -16.54
C LYS A 147 5.90 -10.43 -17.33
N ASP A 148 5.42 -9.23 -17.72
CA ASP A 148 6.18 -8.27 -18.51
C ASP A 148 6.92 -7.24 -17.66
N ALA A 149 6.70 -7.21 -16.32
CA ALA A 149 7.49 -6.43 -15.39
C ALA A 149 8.76 -7.19 -14.96
N PRO A 150 9.87 -6.49 -14.65
CA PRO A 150 11.06 -7.13 -14.07
C PRO A 150 10.76 -7.85 -12.74
N LEU A 151 11.57 -8.85 -12.40
CA LEU A 151 11.44 -9.58 -11.14
C LEU A 151 11.78 -8.73 -9.91
N SER A 152 12.56 -7.66 -10.12
CA SER A 152 12.88 -6.63 -9.11
C SER A 152 11.72 -5.70 -8.77
N SER A 153 10.67 -5.73 -9.58
CA SER A 153 9.51 -4.86 -9.41
C SER A 153 8.66 -5.24 -8.20
N TRP A 154 8.11 -4.23 -7.57
CA TRP A 154 7.09 -4.38 -6.56
C TRP A 154 6.03 -3.28 -6.65
N PHE A 155 4.87 -3.54 -6.05
CA PHE A 155 3.68 -2.77 -6.32
C PHE A 155 2.88 -2.51 -5.05
N ALA A 156 2.30 -1.31 -4.94
CA ALA A 156 1.11 -1.08 -4.13
C ALA A 156 -0.09 -1.05 -5.07
N ILE A 157 -1.09 -1.90 -4.82
CA ILE A 157 -2.26 -2.06 -5.70
C ILE A 157 -3.51 -1.78 -4.90
N GLY A 158 -4.29 -0.82 -5.35
CA GLY A 158 -5.55 -0.41 -4.75
C GLY A 158 -6.75 -0.60 -5.66
N ALA A 159 -7.93 -0.26 -5.16
CA ALA A 159 -9.18 -0.35 -5.89
C ALA A 159 -9.13 0.40 -7.23
N GLY A 160 -9.79 -0.14 -8.26
CA GLY A 160 -9.79 0.39 -9.63
C GLY A 160 -8.44 0.25 -10.33
N SER A 161 -7.61 -0.73 -9.91
CA SER A 161 -6.25 -0.92 -10.40
C SER A 161 -5.43 0.37 -10.29
N SER A 162 -5.56 1.05 -9.15
CA SER A 162 -4.69 2.17 -8.78
C SER A 162 -3.35 1.60 -8.30
N ILE A 163 -2.31 1.78 -9.09
CA ILE A 163 -1.03 1.09 -8.91
C ILE A 163 0.10 2.11 -8.72
N THR A 164 0.90 1.90 -7.69
CA THR A 164 2.26 2.43 -7.61
C THR A 164 3.21 1.30 -7.97
N TRP A 165 3.86 1.39 -9.10
CA TRP A 165 4.89 0.46 -9.54
C TRP A 165 6.26 1.06 -9.26
N VAL A 166 7.10 0.33 -8.53
CA VAL A 166 8.48 0.72 -8.23
C VAL A 166 9.41 -0.38 -8.73
N ASP A 167 10.41 0.01 -9.49
CA ASP A 167 11.49 -0.87 -9.90
C ASP A 167 12.86 -0.20 -9.69
N PRO A 168 13.62 -0.63 -8.67
CA PRO A 168 14.92 -0.03 -8.37
C PRO A 168 15.98 -0.27 -9.45
N THR A 169 15.88 -1.35 -10.24
CA THR A 169 16.87 -1.67 -11.28
C THR A 169 16.67 -0.84 -12.54
N LEU A 170 15.45 -0.41 -12.77
CA LEU A 170 15.09 0.50 -13.87
C LEU A 170 15.09 1.96 -13.43
N GLU A 171 15.32 2.24 -12.14
CA GLU A 171 15.11 3.56 -11.54
C GLU A 171 13.72 4.12 -11.87
N LEU A 172 12.70 3.24 -11.88
CA LEU A 172 11.36 3.53 -12.33
C LEU A 172 10.38 3.67 -11.16
N VAL A 173 9.62 4.76 -11.17
CA VAL A 173 8.36 4.90 -10.45
C VAL A 173 7.27 5.21 -11.46
N CYS A 174 6.25 4.36 -11.53
CA CYS A 174 5.13 4.55 -12.43
C CYS A 174 3.81 4.48 -11.67
N ILE A 175 2.95 5.47 -11.90
CA ILE A 175 1.60 5.53 -11.34
C ILE A 175 0.59 5.24 -12.45
N ILE A 176 -0.16 4.15 -12.26
CA ILE A 176 -1.24 3.75 -13.16
C ILE A 176 -2.55 3.88 -12.38
N ARG A 177 -3.56 4.47 -12.98
CA ARG A 177 -4.86 4.67 -12.31
C ARG A 177 -6.03 4.34 -13.21
N TRP A 178 -7.02 3.70 -12.61
CA TRP A 178 -8.31 3.42 -13.24
C TRP A 178 -8.19 2.64 -14.55
N ILE A 179 -7.28 1.69 -14.58
CA ILE A 179 -7.14 0.75 -15.70
C ILE A 179 -7.97 -0.51 -15.43
N ASP A 180 -8.48 -1.12 -16.48
CA ASP A 180 -9.02 -2.48 -16.38
C ASP A 180 -7.93 -3.44 -15.91
N ALA A 181 -8.21 -4.17 -14.83
CA ALA A 181 -7.25 -5.11 -14.24
C ALA A 181 -6.72 -6.13 -15.25
N ALA A 182 -7.58 -6.59 -16.19
CA ALA A 182 -7.17 -7.50 -17.25
C ALA A 182 -6.19 -6.88 -18.26
N LYS A 183 -6.10 -5.55 -18.32
CA LYS A 183 -5.22 -4.79 -19.23
C LYS A 183 -3.95 -4.26 -18.55
N THR A 184 -3.79 -4.49 -17.27
CA THR A 184 -2.64 -3.96 -16.51
C THR A 184 -1.32 -4.49 -17.07
N ASN A 185 -1.22 -5.79 -17.34
CA ASN A 185 0.01 -6.38 -17.89
C ASN A 185 0.31 -5.86 -19.31
N ASP A 186 -0.70 -5.64 -20.15
CA ASP A 186 -0.52 -5.05 -21.49
C ASP A 186 0.04 -3.62 -21.37
N CYS A 187 -0.47 -2.82 -20.42
CA CYS A 187 0.04 -1.47 -20.13
C CYS A 187 1.51 -1.53 -19.71
N ILE A 188 1.86 -2.42 -18.78
CA ILE A 188 3.24 -2.65 -18.33
C ILE A 188 4.13 -3.03 -19.54
N ALA A 189 3.69 -3.94 -20.40
CA ALA A 189 4.42 -4.34 -21.60
C ALA A 189 4.69 -3.15 -22.55
N HIS A 190 3.72 -2.23 -22.70
CA HIS A 190 3.91 -1.01 -23.48
C HIS A 190 4.97 -0.08 -22.85
N ILE A 191 4.91 0.12 -21.55
CA ILE A 191 5.90 0.91 -20.80
C ILE A 191 7.29 0.31 -20.96
N MET A 192 7.42 -1.01 -20.76
CA MET A 192 8.70 -1.71 -20.90
C MET A 192 9.28 -1.63 -22.31
N ARG A 193 8.44 -1.61 -23.36
CA ARG A 193 8.92 -1.37 -24.73
C ARG A 193 9.42 0.05 -24.91
N ALA A 194 8.71 1.04 -24.38
CA ALA A 194 9.12 2.44 -24.47
C ALA A 194 10.44 2.75 -23.74
N LEU A 195 10.75 1.99 -22.66
CA LEU A 195 12.01 2.13 -21.92
C LEU A 195 13.22 1.51 -22.65
N LYS A 196 12.98 0.64 -23.62
CA LYS A 196 14.06 -0.02 -24.37
C LYS A 196 14.47 0.74 -25.65
N GLY A 197 13.71 1.77 -26.03
CA GLY A 197 13.96 2.62 -27.22
C GLY A 197 13.33 2.03 -28.46
#